data_2b056a28851994dfe45ebe496ce0c3c9
#
_entry.id   2b056a28851994dfe45ebe496ce0c3c9
#
_cell.length_a   1.000
_cell.length_b   1.000
_cell.length_c   1.000
_cell.angle_alpha   90.00
_cell.angle_beta   90.00
_cell.angle_gamma   90.00
#
_symmetry.space_group_name_H-M   'P 1'
#
loop_
_entity.id
_entity.type
_entity.pdbx_description
1 polymer ?
#
loop_
_entity_poly.entity_id
_entity_poly.type
_entity_poly.pdbx_seq_one_letter_code
_entity_poly.pdbx_strand_id
1 'polypeptide(L)'
;MKEFMALNNNLKLRMLTVFLAVMLSSAIGPNMTIYYAKYFGAGLTGVLLIIVSVMGFIAGLYGGHLADVHGRKPIMVLGTILTLVGFALAAVMNSPLGHYPIPTFFAFLIAQVGANLSSPAEEAMVIDVSTPQNRRYVYALIYWIINISVMIGAALGGWFFRDYLFELLIGMGVVTIINLIIIWFFMTESFAPEHTGSGSVWQAVRGYWQVMSDHRYDWYLIGIVLSGMVTNQLGFYLAVHLGADFHTVPLFGLEIYGQRMLSGITLINTAIIIPFMSLFTRLTSKWSLRRAYGIGMGLQTLGFALTCMLNTLWPIVICAVILTIGEMVVVPPSQTLRADLMDPAKIGTYSGAFSAVYPLASVLAGATVTLSTAIGQYGMAILFLLLGGCSIAAVMHVLNLPKAAWNQKDPD
;
A
#
# COMPACT_ATOMS: atom_id res chain seq x y z
N MET A 1 17.86 17.74 -13.46
CA MET A 1 19.04 16.88 -13.61
C MET A 1 20.18 17.26 -12.67
N LYS A 2 20.57 18.56 -12.56
CA LYS A 2 21.65 19.00 -11.63
C LYS A 2 21.36 18.64 -10.16
N GLU A 3 20.14 18.89 -9.66
CA GLU A 3 19.75 18.57 -8.27
C GLU A 3 19.82 17.06 -7.98
N PHE A 4 19.38 16.21 -8.91
CA PHE A 4 19.50 14.76 -8.79
C PHE A 4 20.96 14.29 -8.72
N MET A 5 21.82 14.86 -9.55
CA MET A 5 23.25 14.50 -9.54
C MET A 5 23.96 14.89 -8.24
N ALA A 6 23.48 15.96 -7.57
CA ALA A 6 23.99 16.43 -6.28
C ALA A 6 23.53 15.59 -5.07
N LEU A 7 22.57 14.66 -5.24
CA LEU A 7 22.13 13.80 -4.15
C LEU A 7 23.22 12.83 -3.70
N ASN A 8 23.15 12.43 -2.43
CA ASN A 8 23.97 11.36 -1.86
C ASN A 8 23.79 10.05 -2.65
N ASN A 9 24.86 9.27 -2.81
CA ASN A 9 24.80 8.01 -3.55
C ASN A 9 23.81 7.01 -2.94
N ASN A 10 23.71 6.91 -1.62
CA ASN A 10 22.71 6.06 -0.95
C ASN A 10 21.28 6.46 -1.37
N LEU A 11 20.97 7.76 -1.52
CA LEU A 11 19.65 8.21 -1.99
C LEU A 11 19.35 7.77 -3.42
N LYS A 12 20.32 7.88 -4.32
CA LYS A 12 20.19 7.43 -5.72
C LYS A 12 19.95 5.92 -5.79
N LEU A 13 20.77 5.16 -5.05
CA LEU A 13 20.64 3.71 -4.96
C LEU A 13 19.31 3.32 -4.29
N ARG A 14 18.91 4.05 -3.25
CA ARG A 14 17.62 3.82 -2.59
C ARG A 14 16.44 4.05 -3.54
N MET A 15 16.48 5.06 -4.39
CA MET A 15 15.45 5.27 -5.43
C MET A 15 15.36 4.06 -6.39
N LEU A 16 16.50 3.48 -6.77
CA LEU A 16 16.53 2.28 -7.60
C LEU A 16 15.96 1.06 -6.85
N THR A 17 16.35 0.86 -5.58
CA THR A 17 15.83 -0.26 -4.78
C THR A 17 14.34 -0.13 -4.49
N VAL A 18 13.82 1.09 -4.27
CA VAL A 18 12.37 1.36 -4.19
C VAL A 18 11.67 0.98 -5.48
N PHE A 19 12.22 1.40 -6.63
CA PHE A 19 11.65 1.04 -7.93
C PHE A 19 11.51 -0.47 -8.07
N LEU A 20 12.57 -1.23 -7.80
CA LEU A 20 12.58 -2.69 -7.93
C LEU A 20 11.61 -3.35 -6.95
N ALA A 21 11.64 -2.97 -5.67
CA ALA A 21 10.79 -3.56 -4.63
C ALA A 21 9.29 -3.31 -4.87
N VAL A 22 8.91 -2.07 -5.21
CA VAL A 22 7.51 -1.71 -5.48
C VAL A 22 7.01 -2.36 -6.78
N MET A 23 7.84 -2.45 -7.80
CA MET A 23 7.51 -3.15 -9.04
C MET A 23 7.20 -4.63 -8.76
N LEU A 24 8.04 -5.32 -7.97
CA LEU A 24 7.82 -6.72 -7.58
C LEU A 24 6.51 -6.90 -6.80
N SER A 25 6.29 -6.08 -5.77
CA SER A 25 5.08 -6.18 -4.93
C SER A 25 3.81 -5.91 -5.72
N SER A 26 3.83 -4.95 -6.65
CA SER A 26 2.68 -4.60 -7.50
C SER A 26 2.37 -5.65 -8.56
N ALA A 27 3.38 -6.38 -9.04
CA ALA A 27 3.17 -7.47 -9.99
C ALA A 27 2.54 -8.71 -9.32
N ILE A 28 2.82 -8.94 -8.04
CA ILE A 28 2.40 -10.15 -7.33
C ILE A 28 1.15 -9.91 -6.48
N GLY A 29 1.14 -8.89 -5.63
CA GLY A 29 0.19 -8.74 -4.54
C GLY A 29 -1.28 -8.99 -4.93
N PRO A 30 -1.86 -8.19 -5.83
CA PRO A 30 -3.26 -8.38 -6.24
C PRO A 30 -3.50 -9.71 -6.96
N ASN A 31 -2.53 -10.19 -7.75
CA ASN A 31 -2.64 -11.43 -8.51
C ASN A 31 -2.59 -12.69 -7.60
N MET A 32 -1.88 -12.62 -6.47
CA MET A 32 -1.90 -13.70 -5.47
C MET A 32 -3.27 -13.87 -4.83
N THR A 33 -4.02 -12.80 -4.66
CA THR A 33 -5.41 -12.90 -4.17
C THR A 33 -6.27 -13.72 -5.14
N ILE A 34 -6.13 -13.48 -6.46
CA ILE A 34 -6.81 -14.28 -7.49
C ILE A 34 -6.34 -15.75 -7.44
N TYR A 35 -5.02 -15.96 -7.27
CA TYR A 35 -4.46 -17.31 -7.15
C TYR A 35 -5.07 -18.05 -5.95
N TYR A 36 -5.11 -17.42 -4.77
CA TYR A 36 -5.70 -18.02 -3.58
C TYR A 36 -7.19 -18.30 -3.77
N ALA A 37 -7.94 -17.37 -4.36
CA ALA A 37 -9.36 -17.56 -4.61
C ALA A 37 -9.63 -18.74 -5.57
N LYS A 38 -8.78 -18.91 -6.58
CA LYS A 38 -8.86 -20.03 -7.54
C LYS A 38 -8.67 -21.39 -6.87
N TYR A 39 -7.70 -21.51 -5.95
CA TYR A 39 -7.33 -22.80 -5.35
C TYR A 39 -8.00 -23.10 -4.01
N PHE A 40 -8.36 -22.07 -3.24
CA PHE A 40 -8.88 -22.21 -1.88
C PHE A 40 -10.32 -21.67 -1.72
N GLY A 41 -10.85 -20.99 -2.75
CA GLY A 41 -12.13 -20.31 -2.67
C GLY A 41 -12.04 -18.97 -1.91
N ALA A 42 -13.04 -18.12 -2.08
CA ALA A 42 -13.04 -16.77 -1.51
C ALA A 42 -13.02 -16.74 0.02
N GLY A 43 -13.74 -17.67 0.67
CA GLY A 43 -13.83 -17.72 2.14
C GLY A 43 -12.46 -17.92 2.80
N LEU A 44 -11.71 -18.94 2.36
CA LEU A 44 -10.38 -19.20 2.91
C LEU A 44 -9.36 -18.14 2.45
N THR A 45 -9.51 -17.59 1.24
CA THR A 45 -8.66 -16.50 0.75
C THR A 45 -8.66 -15.31 1.71
N GLY A 46 -9.83 -14.90 2.21
CA GLY A 46 -9.91 -13.81 3.18
C GLY A 46 -9.10 -14.10 4.46
N VAL A 47 -9.18 -15.33 4.97
CA VAL A 47 -8.38 -15.76 6.14
C VAL A 47 -6.88 -15.74 5.84
N LEU A 48 -6.46 -16.21 4.67
CA LEU A 48 -5.06 -16.18 4.25
C LEU A 48 -4.53 -14.74 4.13
N LEU A 49 -5.34 -13.81 3.60
CA LEU A 49 -4.98 -12.39 3.51
C LEU A 49 -4.88 -11.72 4.89
N ILE A 50 -5.72 -12.12 5.85
CA ILE A 50 -5.59 -11.68 7.24
C ILE A 50 -4.25 -12.16 7.82
N ILE A 51 -3.90 -13.44 7.63
CA ILE A 51 -2.62 -14.00 8.11
C ILE A 51 -1.44 -13.21 7.51
N VAL A 52 -1.44 -12.96 6.20
CA VAL A 52 -0.41 -12.18 5.50
C VAL A 52 -0.30 -10.78 6.09
N SER A 53 -1.43 -10.10 6.33
CA SER A 53 -1.47 -8.73 6.86
C SER A 53 -0.96 -8.67 8.31
N VAL A 54 -1.37 -9.60 9.16
CA VAL A 54 -0.93 -9.69 10.57
C VAL A 54 0.57 -10.01 10.65
N MET A 55 1.03 -11.00 9.89
CA MET A 55 2.45 -11.38 9.87
C MET A 55 3.32 -10.26 9.30
N GLY A 56 2.86 -9.57 8.26
CA GLY A 56 3.52 -8.40 7.72
C GLY A 56 3.63 -7.25 8.73
N PHE A 57 2.57 -6.97 9.48
CA PHE A 57 2.58 -5.96 10.54
C PHE A 57 3.57 -6.30 11.65
N ILE A 58 3.55 -7.54 12.14
CA ILE A 58 4.49 -8.02 13.14
C ILE A 58 5.93 -7.90 12.62
N ALA A 59 6.19 -8.34 11.39
CA ALA A 59 7.50 -8.24 10.76
C ALA A 59 7.98 -6.77 10.67
N GLY A 60 7.09 -5.84 10.30
CA GLY A 60 7.41 -4.41 10.25
C GLY A 60 7.77 -3.83 11.62
N LEU A 61 7.01 -4.16 12.68
CA LEU A 61 7.32 -3.72 14.04
C LEU A 61 8.71 -4.21 14.50
N TYR A 62 8.99 -5.50 14.30
CA TYR A 62 10.30 -6.08 14.64
C TYR A 62 11.42 -5.51 13.76
N GLY A 63 11.14 -5.32 12.46
CA GLY A 63 12.08 -4.75 11.50
C GLY A 63 12.55 -3.35 11.89
N GLY A 64 11.63 -2.50 12.32
CA GLY A 64 11.95 -1.17 12.84
C GLY A 64 12.87 -1.23 14.06
N HIS A 65 12.48 -2.05 15.06
CA HIS A 65 13.30 -2.24 16.26
C HIS A 65 14.71 -2.81 15.95
N LEU A 66 14.78 -3.84 15.11
CA LEU A 66 16.06 -4.44 14.72
C LEU A 66 16.93 -3.45 13.96
N ALA A 67 16.34 -2.60 13.11
CA ALA A 67 17.06 -1.56 12.39
C ALA A 67 17.63 -0.47 13.30
N ASP A 68 16.97 -0.17 14.42
CA ASP A 68 17.47 0.77 15.43
C ASP A 68 18.62 0.16 16.27
N VAL A 69 18.63 -1.17 16.44
CA VAL A 69 19.66 -1.87 17.23
C VAL A 69 20.89 -2.27 16.40
N HIS A 70 20.68 -2.75 15.18
CA HIS A 70 21.74 -3.36 14.36
C HIS A 70 22.16 -2.49 13.17
N GLY A 71 21.48 -1.36 12.94
CA GLY A 71 21.68 -0.53 11.76
C GLY A 71 20.68 -0.83 10.64
N ARG A 72 20.57 0.09 9.67
CA ARG A 72 19.58 0.02 8.58
C ARG A 72 19.95 -1.07 7.56
N LYS A 73 21.19 -1.05 7.08
CA LYS A 73 21.66 -1.94 6.01
C LYS A 73 21.54 -3.43 6.34
N PRO A 74 21.93 -3.94 7.53
CA PRO A 74 21.80 -5.36 7.86
C PRO A 74 20.35 -5.86 7.78
N ILE A 75 19.40 -5.05 8.22
CA ILE A 75 17.99 -5.43 8.21
C ILE A 75 17.40 -5.39 6.79
N MET A 76 17.81 -4.41 5.96
CA MET A 76 17.47 -4.39 4.53
C MET A 76 18.00 -5.65 3.82
N VAL A 77 19.23 -6.06 4.10
CA VAL A 77 19.84 -7.28 3.55
C VAL A 77 19.06 -8.52 4.00
N LEU A 78 18.77 -8.66 5.30
CA LEU A 78 18.04 -9.80 5.85
C LEU A 78 16.66 -9.92 5.23
N GLY A 79 15.90 -8.81 5.16
CA GLY A 79 14.58 -8.79 4.55
C GLY A 79 14.62 -9.14 3.06
N THR A 80 15.61 -8.63 2.32
CA THR A 80 15.77 -8.96 0.88
C THR A 80 16.15 -10.43 0.68
N ILE A 81 16.97 -11.02 1.55
CA ILE A 81 17.28 -12.47 1.51
C ILE A 81 16.02 -13.30 1.76
N LEU A 82 15.21 -12.97 2.76
CA LEU A 82 13.96 -13.67 3.02
C LEU A 82 12.99 -13.55 1.82
N THR A 83 12.92 -12.38 1.21
CA THR A 83 12.11 -12.17 0.00
C THR A 83 12.60 -13.05 -1.15
N LEU A 84 13.93 -13.14 -1.35
CA LEU A 84 14.53 -14.00 -2.37
C LEU A 84 14.22 -15.48 -2.12
N VAL A 85 14.38 -15.94 -0.88
CA VAL A 85 14.06 -17.32 -0.48
C VAL A 85 12.59 -17.62 -0.77
N GLY A 86 11.70 -16.71 -0.40
CA GLY A 86 10.27 -16.85 -0.67
C GLY A 86 9.97 -17.00 -2.18
N PHE A 87 10.54 -16.13 -3.04
CA PHE A 87 10.34 -16.24 -4.49
C PHE A 87 10.97 -17.49 -5.09
N ALA A 88 12.15 -17.90 -4.62
CA ALA A 88 12.79 -19.14 -5.08
C ALA A 88 11.94 -20.36 -4.73
N LEU A 89 11.43 -20.45 -3.49
CA LEU A 89 10.53 -21.51 -3.08
C LEU A 89 9.22 -21.50 -3.89
N ALA A 90 8.62 -20.32 -4.09
CA ALA A 90 7.40 -20.18 -4.89
C ALA A 90 7.63 -20.62 -6.35
N ALA A 91 8.79 -20.30 -6.94
CA ALA A 91 9.15 -20.75 -8.29
C ALA A 91 9.25 -22.28 -8.36
N VAL A 92 9.91 -22.91 -7.40
CA VAL A 92 10.01 -24.38 -7.34
C VAL A 92 8.62 -25.02 -7.22
N MET A 93 7.74 -24.45 -6.38
CA MET A 93 6.38 -24.97 -6.14
C MET A 93 5.41 -24.74 -7.31
N ASN A 94 5.76 -23.88 -8.28
CA ASN A 94 4.97 -23.62 -9.49
C ASN A 94 5.78 -23.96 -10.76
N SER A 95 6.77 -24.82 -10.66
CA SER A 95 7.62 -25.26 -11.77
C SER A 95 6.84 -26.23 -12.70
N PRO A 96 7.38 -26.52 -13.91
CA PRO A 96 6.79 -27.53 -14.79
C PRO A 96 6.65 -28.93 -14.17
N LEU A 97 7.29 -29.19 -13.02
CA LEU A 97 7.20 -30.46 -12.29
C LEU A 97 5.91 -30.59 -11.46
N GLY A 98 5.16 -29.50 -11.23
CA GLY A 98 3.90 -29.54 -10.52
C GLY A 98 3.51 -28.18 -9.91
N HIS A 99 2.22 -28.08 -9.54
CA HIS A 99 1.66 -26.90 -8.86
C HIS A 99 1.20 -27.28 -7.47
N TYR A 100 1.79 -26.63 -6.46
CA TYR A 100 1.56 -26.90 -5.04
C TYR A 100 1.03 -25.64 -4.34
N PRO A 101 -0.30 -25.38 -4.32
CA PRO A 101 -0.87 -24.12 -3.81
C PRO A 101 -0.58 -23.83 -2.35
N ILE A 102 -0.64 -24.87 -1.47
CA ILE A 102 -0.38 -24.69 -0.03
C ILE A 102 1.08 -24.29 0.23
N PRO A 103 2.11 -25.03 -0.25
CA PRO A 103 3.50 -24.58 -0.15
C PRO A 103 3.75 -23.21 -0.79
N THR A 104 3.08 -22.91 -1.91
CA THR A 104 3.16 -21.59 -2.56
C THR A 104 2.70 -20.47 -1.63
N PHE A 105 1.60 -20.66 -0.87
CA PHE A 105 1.17 -19.68 0.12
C PHE A 105 2.26 -19.40 1.16
N PHE A 106 2.87 -20.44 1.73
CA PHE A 106 3.93 -20.25 2.73
C PHE A 106 5.18 -19.61 2.12
N ALA A 107 5.53 -19.93 0.90
CA ALA A 107 6.63 -19.30 0.18
C ALA A 107 6.41 -17.78 0.01
N PHE A 108 5.21 -17.38 -0.40
CA PHE A 108 4.84 -15.96 -0.48
C PHE A 108 4.71 -15.28 0.87
N LEU A 109 4.26 -15.98 1.91
CA LEU A 109 4.23 -15.45 3.27
C LEU A 109 5.66 -15.11 3.74
N ILE A 110 6.65 -15.98 3.47
CA ILE A 110 8.07 -15.71 3.75
C ILE A 110 8.54 -14.47 2.98
N ALA A 111 8.22 -14.35 1.69
CA ALA A 111 8.58 -13.18 0.89
C ALA A 111 7.97 -11.89 1.46
N GLN A 112 6.70 -11.91 1.86
CA GLN A 112 6.02 -10.75 2.45
C GLN A 112 6.56 -10.38 3.83
N VAL A 113 6.88 -11.36 4.67
CA VAL A 113 7.56 -11.13 5.94
C VAL A 113 8.90 -10.46 5.71
N GLY A 114 9.69 -10.93 4.74
CA GLY A 114 10.97 -10.33 4.37
C GLY A 114 10.83 -8.88 3.92
N ALA A 115 9.92 -8.59 3.00
CA ALA A 115 9.66 -7.25 2.50
C ALA A 115 9.19 -6.28 3.60
N ASN A 116 8.27 -6.73 4.47
CA ASN A 116 7.79 -5.89 5.58
C ASN A 116 8.84 -5.70 6.68
N LEU A 117 9.73 -6.69 6.90
CA LEU A 117 10.84 -6.58 7.84
C LEU A 117 11.84 -5.48 7.42
N SER A 118 12.13 -5.37 6.12
CA SER A 118 13.08 -4.37 5.60
C SER A 118 12.46 -2.97 5.47
N SER A 119 11.17 -2.86 5.28
CA SER A 119 10.47 -1.61 4.95
C SER A 119 10.77 -0.44 5.92
N PRO A 120 10.72 -0.59 7.26
CA PRO A 120 11.06 0.52 8.17
C PRO A 120 12.53 0.96 8.08
N ALA A 121 13.45 0.02 7.91
CA ALA A 121 14.88 0.32 7.73
C ALA A 121 15.13 1.09 6.43
N GLU A 122 14.41 0.73 5.40
CA GLU A 122 14.42 1.36 4.10
C GLU A 122 13.92 2.81 4.14
N GLU A 123 12.84 3.09 4.86
CA GLU A 123 12.28 4.42 5.04
C GLU A 123 13.21 5.27 5.92
N ALA A 124 13.71 4.70 7.02
CA ALA A 124 14.63 5.38 7.92
C ALA A 124 15.93 5.80 7.20
N MET A 125 16.49 4.94 6.34
CA MET A 125 17.67 5.28 5.56
C MET A 125 17.44 6.51 4.66
N VAL A 126 16.26 6.68 4.05
CA VAL A 126 15.93 7.89 3.27
C VAL A 126 15.98 9.13 4.15
N ILE A 127 15.47 9.05 5.38
CA ILE A 127 15.46 10.15 6.34
C ILE A 127 16.88 10.48 6.77
N ASP A 128 17.66 9.47 7.13
CA ASP A 128 19.04 9.60 7.67
C ASP A 128 19.97 10.30 6.68
N VAL A 129 19.84 9.97 5.37
CA VAL A 129 20.75 10.51 4.33
C VAL A 129 20.20 11.71 3.57
N SER A 130 18.94 12.15 3.85
CA SER A 130 18.35 13.36 3.29
C SER A 130 18.60 14.56 4.23
N THR A 131 18.83 15.74 3.64
CA THR A 131 18.92 16.99 4.39
C THR A 131 17.60 17.74 4.41
N PRO A 132 17.33 18.63 5.40
CA PRO A 132 16.11 19.44 5.42
C PRO A 132 15.87 20.20 4.10
N GLN A 133 16.94 20.62 3.40
CA GLN A 133 16.88 21.39 2.16
C GLN A 133 16.48 20.54 0.95
N ASN A 134 16.91 19.27 0.88
CA ASN A 134 16.62 18.41 -0.26
C ASN A 134 15.49 17.39 0.01
N ARG A 135 15.04 17.25 1.25
CA ARG A 135 14.05 16.23 1.67
C ARG A 135 12.76 16.31 0.86
N ARG A 136 12.23 17.52 0.63
CA ARG A 136 11.02 17.72 -0.18
C ARG A 136 11.20 17.21 -1.61
N TYR A 137 12.34 17.48 -2.22
CA TYR A 137 12.66 17.01 -3.56
C TYR A 137 12.82 15.49 -3.61
N VAL A 138 13.50 14.88 -2.62
CA VAL A 138 13.69 13.42 -2.50
C VAL A 138 12.34 12.70 -2.40
N TYR A 139 11.43 13.16 -1.52
CA TYR A 139 10.12 12.54 -1.40
C TYR A 139 9.25 12.72 -2.66
N ALA A 140 9.36 13.86 -3.36
CA ALA A 140 8.70 14.06 -4.64
C ALA A 140 9.20 13.05 -5.70
N LEU A 141 10.51 12.80 -5.79
CA LEU A 141 11.08 11.79 -6.68
C LEU A 141 10.63 10.38 -6.32
N ILE A 142 10.66 10.02 -5.03
CA ILE A 142 10.20 8.70 -4.54
C ILE A 142 8.73 8.49 -4.91
N TYR A 143 7.88 9.51 -4.74
CA TYR A 143 6.48 9.43 -5.15
C TYR A 143 6.32 9.09 -6.65
N TRP A 144 7.08 9.75 -7.52
CA TRP A 144 7.08 9.47 -8.95
C TRP A 144 7.57 8.06 -9.26
N ILE A 145 8.66 7.65 -8.62
CA ILE A 145 9.25 6.31 -8.78
C ILE A 145 8.23 5.24 -8.36
N ILE A 146 7.56 5.41 -7.22
CA ILE A 146 6.53 4.47 -6.75
C ILE A 146 5.42 4.32 -7.81
N ASN A 147 4.87 5.43 -8.32
CA ASN A 147 3.80 5.36 -9.31
C ASN A 147 4.24 4.65 -10.61
N ILE A 148 5.45 4.95 -11.11
CA ILE A 148 6.00 4.27 -12.29
C ILE A 148 6.21 2.78 -11.99
N SER A 149 6.72 2.44 -10.80
CA SER A 149 6.94 1.04 -10.39
C SER A 149 5.64 0.26 -10.30
N VAL A 150 4.59 0.86 -9.71
CA VAL A 150 3.24 0.29 -9.62
C VAL A 150 2.69 0.04 -11.03
N MET A 151 2.84 0.98 -11.93
CA MET A 151 2.37 0.86 -13.31
C MET A 151 3.05 -0.31 -14.04
N ILE A 152 4.38 -0.39 -13.98
CA ILE A 152 5.16 -1.45 -14.64
C ILE A 152 4.86 -2.80 -13.97
N GLY A 153 4.85 -2.85 -12.63
CA GLY A 153 4.54 -4.06 -11.88
C GLY A 153 3.15 -4.61 -12.19
N ALA A 154 2.12 -3.75 -12.16
CA ALA A 154 0.76 -4.15 -12.52
C ALA A 154 0.67 -4.69 -13.97
N ALA A 155 1.37 -4.06 -14.93
CA ALA A 155 1.44 -4.56 -16.29
C ALA A 155 2.09 -5.95 -16.35
N LEU A 156 3.24 -6.14 -15.71
CA LEU A 156 3.92 -7.45 -15.67
C LEU A 156 3.02 -8.51 -15.02
N GLY A 157 2.39 -8.22 -13.88
CA GLY A 157 1.49 -9.14 -13.21
C GLY A 157 0.27 -9.50 -14.07
N GLY A 158 -0.40 -8.51 -14.65
CA GLY A 158 -1.59 -8.75 -15.47
C GLY A 158 -1.32 -9.57 -16.75
N TRP A 159 -0.13 -9.42 -17.34
CA TRP A 159 0.23 -10.10 -18.57
C TRP A 159 0.87 -11.47 -18.37
N PHE A 160 1.69 -11.64 -17.32
CA PHE A 160 2.50 -12.85 -17.16
C PHE A 160 2.03 -13.77 -16.03
N PHE A 161 1.33 -13.29 -15.03
CA PHE A 161 1.02 -14.07 -13.82
C PHE A 161 0.17 -15.32 -14.12
N ARG A 162 -0.82 -15.22 -15.02
CA ARG A 162 -1.74 -16.31 -15.30
C ARG A 162 -1.07 -17.48 -16.05
N ASP A 163 -0.35 -17.15 -17.11
CA ASP A 163 0.12 -18.13 -18.10
C ASP A 163 1.62 -18.46 -17.96
N TYR A 164 2.38 -17.57 -17.29
CA TYR A 164 3.84 -17.64 -17.16
C TYR A 164 4.28 -17.38 -15.70
N LEU A 165 3.56 -17.98 -14.72
CA LEU A 165 3.84 -17.75 -13.29
C LEU A 165 5.25 -18.18 -12.90
N PHE A 166 5.71 -19.32 -13.40
CA PHE A 166 7.04 -19.84 -13.10
C PHE A 166 8.14 -18.88 -13.60
N GLU A 167 8.06 -18.47 -14.86
CA GLU A 167 9.02 -17.55 -15.48
C GLU A 167 8.98 -16.17 -14.81
N LEU A 168 7.79 -15.70 -14.46
CA LEU A 168 7.62 -14.46 -13.70
C LEU A 168 8.32 -14.54 -12.34
N LEU A 169 8.16 -15.64 -11.60
CA LEU A 169 8.80 -15.85 -10.31
C LEU A 169 10.32 -15.95 -10.43
N ILE A 170 10.84 -16.60 -11.47
CA ILE A 170 12.28 -16.60 -11.77
C ILE A 170 12.77 -15.17 -12.03
N GLY A 171 12.07 -14.42 -12.89
CA GLY A 171 12.39 -13.02 -13.20
C GLY A 171 12.40 -12.15 -11.92
N MET A 172 11.44 -12.36 -11.02
CA MET A 172 11.38 -11.68 -9.74
C MET A 172 12.53 -12.07 -8.82
N GLY A 173 12.91 -13.34 -8.79
CA GLY A 173 14.10 -13.79 -8.08
C GLY A 173 15.36 -13.08 -8.59
N VAL A 174 15.53 -12.97 -9.90
CA VAL A 174 16.67 -12.25 -10.52
C VAL A 174 16.67 -10.78 -10.13
N VAL A 175 15.51 -10.09 -10.20
CA VAL A 175 15.39 -8.69 -9.78
C VAL A 175 15.70 -8.54 -8.27
N THR A 176 15.27 -9.48 -7.43
CA THR A 176 15.58 -9.48 -5.99
C THR A 176 17.07 -9.70 -5.73
N ILE A 177 17.75 -10.53 -6.52
CA ILE A 177 19.22 -10.70 -6.47
C ILE A 177 19.90 -9.38 -6.83
N ILE A 178 19.46 -8.71 -7.89
CA ILE A 178 20.01 -7.40 -8.28
C ILE A 178 19.82 -6.40 -7.13
N ASN A 179 18.62 -6.36 -6.52
CA ASN A 179 18.34 -5.51 -5.36
C ASN A 179 19.27 -5.83 -4.18
N LEU A 180 19.48 -7.11 -3.88
CA LEU A 180 20.39 -7.57 -2.83
C LEU A 180 21.83 -7.14 -3.10
N ILE A 181 22.31 -7.29 -4.34
CA ILE A 181 23.66 -6.86 -4.76
C ILE A 181 23.82 -5.35 -4.56
N ILE A 182 22.83 -4.55 -4.95
CA ILE A 182 22.85 -3.09 -4.77
C ILE A 182 22.97 -2.75 -3.28
N ILE A 183 22.13 -3.35 -2.44
CA ILE A 183 22.14 -3.09 -1.00
C ILE A 183 23.46 -3.54 -0.37
N TRP A 184 23.91 -4.75 -0.70
CA TRP A 184 25.09 -5.35 -0.06
C TRP A 184 26.41 -4.64 -0.43
N PHE A 185 26.63 -4.42 -1.72
CA PHE A 185 27.93 -3.97 -2.22
C PHE A 185 28.01 -2.45 -2.44
N PHE A 186 26.92 -1.79 -2.78
CA PHE A 186 26.96 -0.39 -3.20
C PHE A 186 26.37 0.59 -2.18
N MET A 187 25.50 0.14 -1.28
CA MET A 187 24.96 1.01 -0.22
C MET A 187 25.88 0.93 1.02
N THR A 188 26.05 2.08 1.68
CA THR A 188 26.75 2.18 2.95
C THR A 188 25.75 2.29 4.09
N GLU A 189 26.16 1.86 5.32
CA GLU A 189 25.34 2.05 6.51
C GLU A 189 25.10 3.54 6.76
N SER A 190 23.88 3.92 7.07
CA SER A 190 23.48 5.30 7.32
C SER A 190 23.37 5.65 8.79
N PHE A 191 23.31 4.65 9.64
CA PHE A 191 23.07 4.80 11.07
C PHE A 191 24.07 3.97 11.88
N ALA A 192 24.81 4.64 12.75
CA ALA A 192 25.63 3.97 13.76
C ALA A 192 24.81 3.89 15.05
N PRO A 193 24.39 2.68 15.50
CA PRO A 193 23.67 2.55 16.76
C PRO A 193 24.55 3.03 17.93
N GLU A 194 24.16 4.13 18.54
CA GLU A 194 24.70 4.47 19.87
C GLU A 194 24.13 3.46 20.86
N HIS A 195 24.96 2.86 21.70
CA HIS A 195 24.60 1.83 22.70
C HIS A 195 23.68 2.34 23.82
N THR A 196 22.93 3.41 23.61
CA THR A 196 22.02 4.01 24.56
C THR A 196 20.59 3.55 24.27
N GLY A 197 20.19 2.49 24.97
CA GLY A 197 18.80 2.20 25.33
C GLY A 197 17.79 2.16 24.17
N SER A 198 17.85 1.11 23.34
CA SER A 198 16.77 0.81 22.40
C SER A 198 15.46 0.63 23.18
N GLY A 199 14.52 1.56 22.99
CA GLY A 199 13.19 1.41 23.53
C GLY A 199 12.59 0.07 23.09
N SER A 200 12.06 -0.71 24.02
CA SER A 200 11.39 -1.98 23.70
C SER A 200 10.25 -1.74 22.69
N VAL A 201 10.03 -2.67 21.77
CA VAL A 201 8.82 -2.70 20.89
C VAL A 201 7.55 -2.44 21.70
N TRP A 202 7.50 -2.93 22.95
CA TRP A 202 6.43 -2.70 23.88
C TRP A 202 6.28 -1.22 24.32
N GLN A 203 7.35 -0.46 24.36
CA GLN A 203 7.29 0.99 24.64
C GLN A 203 6.68 1.76 23.45
N ALA A 204 6.98 1.37 22.22
CA ALA A 204 6.34 1.94 21.04
C ALA A 204 4.83 1.66 21.03
N VAL A 205 4.43 0.42 21.30
CA VAL A 205 3.01 0.03 21.42
C VAL A 205 2.34 0.80 22.57
N ARG A 206 3.00 0.97 23.70
CA ARG A 206 2.48 1.76 24.85
C ARG A 206 2.32 3.25 24.49
N GLY A 207 3.20 3.79 23.65
CA GLY A 207 3.07 5.16 23.14
C GLY A 207 1.79 5.35 22.31
N TYR A 208 1.35 4.33 21.59
CA TYR A 208 0.08 4.40 20.82
C TYR A 208 -1.14 4.58 21.72
N TRP A 209 -1.17 3.93 22.89
CA TRP A 209 -2.24 4.11 23.89
C TRP A 209 -2.30 5.54 24.44
N GLN A 210 -1.17 6.26 24.50
CA GLN A 210 -1.17 7.66 24.96
C GLN A 210 -1.81 8.61 23.94
N VAL A 211 -1.73 8.29 22.65
CA VAL A 211 -2.39 9.05 21.57
C VAL A 211 -3.90 8.77 21.55
N MET A 212 -4.33 7.56 21.90
CA MET A 212 -5.74 7.18 22.01
C MET A 212 -6.53 7.94 23.10
N SER A 213 -5.90 8.86 23.81
CA SER A 213 -6.59 9.85 24.68
C SER A 213 -6.98 11.12 23.93
N ASP A 214 -6.50 11.33 22.70
CA ASP A 214 -6.90 12.43 21.84
C ASP A 214 -8.13 12.04 21.00
N HIS A 215 -9.30 12.37 21.51
CA HIS A 215 -10.58 12.01 20.89
C HIS A 215 -10.74 12.50 19.45
N ARG A 216 -10.11 13.62 19.06
CA ARG A 216 -10.12 14.09 17.67
C ARG A 216 -9.29 13.19 16.77
N TYR A 217 -8.11 12.80 17.25
CA TYR A 217 -7.21 11.94 16.48
C TYR A 217 -7.77 10.52 16.36
N ASP A 218 -8.44 10.02 17.39
CA ASP A 218 -9.09 8.71 17.36
C ASP A 218 -10.17 8.63 16.27
N TRP A 219 -11.07 9.61 16.23
CA TRP A 219 -12.09 9.66 15.16
C TRP A 219 -11.48 9.81 13.78
N TYR A 220 -10.38 10.55 13.66
CA TYR A 220 -9.63 10.64 12.42
C TYR A 220 -9.06 9.28 12.03
N LEU A 221 -8.39 8.56 12.94
CA LEU A 221 -7.83 7.23 12.68
C LEU A 221 -8.93 6.24 12.27
N ILE A 222 -10.07 6.23 12.96
CA ILE A 222 -11.24 5.42 12.56
C ILE A 222 -11.67 5.75 11.13
N GLY A 223 -11.82 7.02 10.80
CA GLY A 223 -12.20 7.45 9.44
C GLY A 223 -11.22 6.99 8.38
N ILE A 224 -9.91 7.06 8.66
CA ILE A 224 -8.86 6.63 7.71
C ILE A 224 -8.76 5.10 7.62
N VAL A 225 -8.96 4.36 8.70
CA VAL A 225 -9.06 2.88 8.65
C VAL A 225 -10.22 2.46 7.76
N LEU A 226 -11.40 3.06 7.92
CA LEU A 226 -12.57 2.76 7.09
C LEU A 226 -12.34 3.14 5.61
N SER A 227 -11.70 4.28 5.34
CA SER A 227 -11.24 4.65 4.00
C SER A 227 -10.27 3.60 3.44
N GLY A 228 -9.27 3.20 4.24
CA GLY A 228 -8.28 2.18 3.88
C GLY A 228 -8.92 0.80 3.58
N MET A 229 -9.99 0.44 4.30
CA MET A 229 -10.75 -0.78 3.99
C MET A 229 -11.37 -0.74 2.60
N VAL A 230 -11.83 0.43 2.12
CA VAL A 230 -12.37 0.59 0.77
C VAL A 230 -11.26 0.59 -0.27
N THR A 231 -10.19 1.36 -0.05
CA THR A 231 -9.11 1.49 -1.05
C THR A 231 -8.30 0.21 -1.24
N ASN A 232 -8.13 -0.59 -0.17
CA ASN A 232 -7.45 -1.88 -0.27
C ASN A 232 -8.22 -2.92 -1.09
N GLN A 233 -9.52 -2.71 -1.36
CA GLN A 233 -10.35 -3.72 -2.05
C GLN A 233 -9.87 -4.05 -3.46
N LEU A 234 -9.10 -3.18 -4.10
CA LEU A 234 -8.52 -3.50 -5.41
C LEU A 234 -7.64 -4.77 -5.36
N GLY A 235 -6.85 -4.91 -4.30
CA GLY A 235 -6.02 -6.11 -4.07
C GLY A 235 -6.70 -7.23 -3.28
N PHE A 236 -7.92 -7.03 -2.80
CA PHE A 236 -8.66 -7.96 -1.96
C PHE A 236 -9.92 -8.48 -2.67
N TYR A 237 -11.10 -7.97 -2.35
CA TYR A 237 -12.34 -8.50 -2.91
C TYR A 237 -12.47 -8.26 -4.42
N LEU A 238 -12.11 -7.08 -4.94
CA LEU A 238 -12.19 -6.84 -6.38
C LEU A 238 -11.28 -7.76 -7.19
N ALA A 239 -10.12 -8.13 -6.64
CA ALA A 239 -9.26 -9.13 -7.27
C ALA A 239 -9.99 -10.48 -7.38
N VAL A 240 -10.68 -10.93 -6.31
CA VAL A 240 -11.46 -12.17 -6.31
C VAL A 240 -12.61 -12.07 -7.32
N HIS A 241 -13.40 -10.99 -7.26
CA HIS A 241 -14.54 -10.77 -8.13
C HIS A 241 -14.16 -10.73 -9.62
N LEU A 242 -13.16 -9.91 -9.97
CA LEU A 242 -12.71 -9.83 -11.36
C LEU A 242 -12.06 -11.13 -11.83
N GLY A 243 -11.34 -11.82 -10.94
CA GLY A 243 -10.74 -13.11 -11.26
C GLY A 243 -11.75 -14.21 -11.57
N ALA A 244 -12.91 -14.18 -10.91
CA ALA A 244 -13.97 -15.19 -11.04
C ALA A 244 -15.03 -14.83 -12.10
N ASP A 245 -15.50 -13.57 -12.09
CA ASP A 245 -16.76 -13.19 -12.73
C ASP A 245 -16.59 -12.27 -13.95
N PHE A 246 -15.37 -11.75 -14.22
CA PHE A 246 -15.14 -10.86 -15.36
C PHE A 246 -15.30 -11.58 -16.69
N HIS A 247 -16.11 -11.03 -17.57
CA HIS A 247 -16.31 -11.56 -18.91
C HIS A 247 -15.11 -11.23 -19.81
N THR A 248 -14.36 -12.26 -20.22
CA THR A 248 -13.22 -12.10 -21.12
C THR A 248 -13.64 -11.49 -22.44
N VAL A 249 -12.99 -10.41 -22.88
CA VAL A 249 -13.29 -9.67 -24.10
C VAL A 249 -12.03 -9.53 -24.96
N PRO A 250 -12.08 -9.79 -26.27
CA PRO A 250 -11.00 -9.49 -27.17
C PRO A 250 -10.92 -7.97 -27.42
N LEU A 251 -9.72 -7.39 -27.22
CA LEU A 251 -9.45 -5.98 -27.45
C LEU A 251 -8.10 -5.83 -28.18
N PHE A 252 -8.08 -5.27 -29.39
CA PHE A 252 -6.85 -5.08 -30.19
C PHE A 252 -6.00 -6.33 -30.35
N GLY A 253 -6.62 -7.50 -30.52
CA GLY A 253 -5.94 -8.79 -30.66
C GLY A 253 -5.43 -9.41 -29.37
N LEU A 254 -5.76 -8.81 -28.21
CA LEU A 254 -5.43 -9.32 -26.88
C LEU A 254 -6.71 -9.74 -26.16
N GLU A 255 -6.68 -10.84 -25.43
CA GLU A 255 -7.76 -11.24 -24.54
C GLU A 255 -7.64 -10.48 -23.21
N ILE A 256 -8.64 -9.66 -22.88
CA ILE A 256 -8.75 -9.01 -21.59
C ILE A 256 -9.59 -9.90 -20.67
N TYR A 257 -8.94 -10.57 -19.76
CA TYR A 257 -9.55 -11.38 -18.69
C TYR A 257 -9.38 -10.73 -17.33
N GLY A 258 -9.94 -11.28 -16.27
CA GLY A 258 -10.04 -10.64 -14.94
C GLY A 258 -8.74 -10.09 -14.39
N GLN A 259 -7.62 -10.81 -14.49
CA GLN A 259 -6.31 -10.33 -14.03
C GLN A 259 -5.80 -9.15 -14.86
N ARG A 260 -5.97 -9.20 -16.20
CA ARG A 260 -5.63 -8.07 -17.08
C ARG A 260 -6.52 -6.86 -16.79
N MET A 261 -7.82 -7.08 -16.47
CA MET A 261 -8.72 -6.00 -16.10
C MET A 261 -8.32 -5.38 -14.75
N LEU A 262 -7.96 -6.18 -13.75
CA LEU A 262 -7.46 -5.70 -12.46
C LEU A 262 -6.20 -4.83 -12.64
N SER A 263 -5.26 -5.31 -13.44
CA SER A 263 -4.08 -4.52 -13.81
C SER A 263 -4.45 -3.28 -14.62
N GLY A 264 -5.44 -3.38 -15.50
CA GLY A 264 -5.98 -2.27 -16.28
C GLY A 264 -6.52 -1.14 -15.41
N ILE A 265 -7.22 -1.45 -14.32
CA ILE A 265 -7.68 -0.45 -13.34
C ILE A 265 -6.48 0.29 -12.75
N THR A 266 -5.45 -0.43 -12.33
CA THR A 266 -4.22 0.17 -11.78
C THR A 266 -3.48 1.01 -12.82
N LEU A 267 -3.40 0.55 -14.07
CA LEU A 267 -2.78 1.29 -15.16
C LEU A 267 -3.54 2.60 -15.46
N ILE A 268 -4.87 2.54 -15.55
CA ILE A 268 -5.73 3.72 -15.75
C ILE A 268 -5.54 4.70 -14.60
N ASN A 269 -5.60 4.22 -13.36
CA ASN A 269 -5.41 5.02 -12.17
C ASN A 269 -4.07 5.77 -12.21
N THR A 270 -2.97 5.06 -12.41
CA THR A 270 -1.64 5.65 -12.43
C THR A 270 -1.42 6.58 -13.63
N ALA A 271 -1.93 6.20 -14.81
CA ALA A 271 -1.85 7.01 -16.01
C ALA A 271 -2.59 8.35 -15.89
N ILE A 272 -3.65 8.41 -15.09
CA ILE A 272 -4.39 9.64 -14.80
C ILE A 272 -3.73 10.43 -13.67
N ILE A 273 -3.30 9.78 -12.58
CA ILE A 273 -2.69 10.45 -11.43
C ILE A 273 -1.42 11.20 -11.84
N ILE A 274 -0.53 10.56 -12.60
CA ILE A 274 0.77 11.12 -12.97
C ILE A 274 0.66 12.51 -13.61
N PRO A 275 -0.10 12.73 -14.68
CA PRO A 275 -0.20 14.04 -15.32
C PRO A 275 -1.17 15.01 -14.63
N PHE A 276 -2.24 14.50 -14.00
CA PHE A 276 -3.36 15.34 -13.57
C PHE A 276 -3.39 15.66 -12.06
N MET A 277 -2.59 15.01 -11.21
CA MET A 277 -2.62 15.22 -9.76
C MET A 277 -2.38 16.70 -9.38
N SER A 278 -1.39 17.34 -10.01
CA SER A 278 -1.09 18.77 -9.76
C SER A 278 -2.23 19.70 -10.20
N LEU A 279 -2.91 19.36 -11.30
CA LEU A 279 -4.06 20.11 -11.79
C LEU A 279 -5.23 19.98 -10.79
N PHE A 280 -5.56 18.77 -10.36
CA PHE A 280 -6.64 18.54 -9.39
C PHE A 280 -6.34 19.19 -8.04
N THR A 281 -5.11 19.14 -7.55
CA THR A 281 -4.71 19.85 -6.33
C THR A 281 -4.94 21.35 -6.45
N ARG A 282 -4.64 21.96 -7.61
CA ARG A 282 -4.91 23.39 -7.86
C ARG A 282 -6.41 23.70 -7.96
N LEU A 283 -7.18 22.87 -8.67
CA LEU A 283 -8.63 23.04 -8.83
C LEU A 283 -9.36 22.95 -7.49
N THR A 284 -8.93 22.04 -6.62
CA THR A 284 -9.54 21.80 -5.30
C THR A 284 -8.95 22.66 -4.18
N SER A 285 -7.88 23.43 -4.43
CA SER A 285 -7.17 24.22 -3.41
C SER A 285 -8.06 25.22 -2.67
N LYS A 286 -9.11 25.73 -3.33
CA LYS A 286 -10.09 26.66 -2.74
C LYS A 286 -11.26 25.96 -2.04
N TRP A 287 -11.32 24.64 -2.08
CA TRP A 287 -12.38 23.89 -1.40
C TRP A 287 -12.08 23.76 0.08
N SER A 288 -13.11 23.81 0.92
CA SER A 288 -12.94 23.46 2.32
C SER A 288 -12.54 21.99 2.45
N LEU A 289 -11.76 21.65 3.47
CA LEU A 289 -11.39 20.25 3.79
C LEU A 289 -12.61 19.33 3.83
N ARG A 290 -13.71 19.83 4.41
CA ARG A 290 -15.00 19.13 4.48
C ARG A 290 -15.53 18.77 3.09
N ARG A 291 -15.58 19.74 2.17
CA ARG A 291 -16.08 19.52 0.81
C ARG A 291 -15.15 18.59 0.02
N ALA A 292 -13.86 18.82 0.08
CA ALA A 292 -12.89 18.03 -0.66
C ALA A 292 -12.86 16.57 -0.17
N TYR A 293 -12.83 16.33 1.15
CA TYR A 293 -12.87 14.97 1.69
C TYR A 293 -14.19 14.26 1.37
N GLY A 294 -15.33 14.93 1.59
CA GLY A 294 -16.65 14.33 1.34
C GLY A 294 -16.88 13.94 -0.12
N ILE A 295 -16.57 14.84 -1.07
CA ILE A 295 -16.73 14.57 -2.51
C ILE A 295 -15.70 13.53 -2.97
N GLY A 296 -14.43 13.68 -2.58
CA GLY A 296 -13.37 12.78 -3.00
C GLY A 296 -13.61 11.34 -2.50
N MET A 297 -13.88 11.17 -1.20
CA MET A 297 -14.17 9.85 -0.62
C MET A 297 -15.48 9.28 -1.17
N GLY A 298 -16.49 10.11 -1.39
CA GLY A 298 -17.76 9.69 -2.00
C GLY A 298 -17.58 9.14 -3.42
N LEU A 299 -16.84 9.86 -4.29
CA LEU A 299 -16.55 9.40 -5.66
C LEU A 299 -15.70 8.13 -5.66
N GLN A 300 -14.67 8.07 -4.83
CA GLN A 300 -13.81 6.90 -4.72
C GLN A 300 -14.61 5.67 -4.27
N THR A 301 -15.40 5.80 -3.22
CA THR A 301 -16.28 4.74 -2.71
C THR A 301 -17.30 4.30 -3.75
N LEU A 302 -17.93 5.25 -4.45
CA LEU A 302 -18.89 4.95 -5.50
C LEU A 302 -18.24 4.16 -6.64
N GLY A 303 -17.03 4.55 -7.07
CA GLY A 303 -16.28 3.83 -8.10
C GLY A 303 -16.00 2.38 -7.68
N PHE A 304 -15.54 2.16 -6.44
CA PHE A 304 -15.33 0.81 -5.91
C PHE A 304 -16.63 0.01 -5.80
N ALA A 305 -17.70 0.59 -5.26
CA ALA A 305 -19.00 -0.08 -5.09
C ALA A 305 -19.62 -0.48 -6.43
N LEU A 306 -19.56 0.40 -7.43
CA LEU A 306 -20.06 0.08 -8.78
C LEU A 306 -19.22 -1.03 -9.43
N THR A 307 -17.90 -1.01 -9.27
CA THR A 307 -17.02 -2.05 -9.83
C THR A 307 -17.37 -3.45 -9.29
N CYS A 308 -17.82 -3.56 -8.04
CA CYS A 308 -18.29 -4.84 -7.47
C CYS A 308 -19.49 -5.45 -8.19
N MET A 309 -20.28 -4.64 -8.87
CA MET A 309 -21.53 -5.05 -9.53
C MET A 309 -21.34 -5.30 -11.03
N LEU A 310 -20.14 -5.06 -11.56
CA LEU A 310 -19.87 -5.00 -12.99
C LEU A 310 -18.87 -6.10 -13.41
N ASN A 311 -19.16 -6.75 -14.55
CA ASN A 311 -18.37 -7.87 -15.06
C ASN A 311 -17.88 -7.60 -16.49
N THR A 312 -18.07 -6.38 -17.00
CA THR A 312 -17.77 -6.03 -18.40
C THR A 312 -16.77 -4.87 -18.49
N LEU A 313 -15.98 -4.85 -19.56
CA LEU A 313 -14.82 -3.98 -19.73
C LEU A 313 -15.14 -2.47 -19.58
N TRP A 314 -16.01 -1.93 -20.43
CA TRP A 314 -16.19 -0.48 -20.52
C TRP A 314 -16.82 0.15 -19.28
N PRO A 315 -17.86 -0.43 -18.66
CA PRO A 315 -18.37 0.07 -17.39
C PRO A 315 -17.32 0.10 -16.29
N ILE A 316 -16.47 -0.93 -16.19
CA ILE A 316 -15.37 -0.97 -15.19
C ILE A 316 -14.30 0.09 -15.50
N VAL A 317 -13.97 0.35 -16.77
CA VAL A 317 -13.08 1.45 -17.16
C VAL A 317 -13.63 2.80 -16.68
N ILE A 318 -14.94 3.04 -16.86
CA ILE A 318 -15.57 4.27 -16.36
C ILE A 318 -15.48 4.35 -14.83
N CYS A 319 -15.74 3.27 -14.13
CA CYS A 319 -15.60 3.21 -12.66
C CYS A 319 -14.15 3.46 -12.23
N ALA A 320 -13.15 2.92 -12.96
CA ALA A 320 -11.73 3.18 -12.71
C ALA A 320 -11.38 4.68 -12.82
N VAL A 321 -11.96 5.38 -13.78
CA VAL A 321 -11.81 6.85 -13.90
C VAL A 321 -12.46 7.57 -12.72
N ILE A 322 -13.69 7.18 -12.35
CA ILE A 322 -14.44 7.79 -11.23
C ILE A 322 -13.68 7.64 -9.91
N LEU A 323 -13.23 6.41 -9.58
CA LEU A 323 -12.47 6.16 -8.36
C LEU A 323 -11.15 6.93 -8.34
N THR A 324 -10.47 7.05 -9.49
CA THR A 324 -9.21 7.80 -9.61
C THR A 324 -9.42 9.30 -9.40
N ILE A 325 -10.48 9.87 -9.97
CA ILE A 325 -10.84 11.28 -9.71
C ILE A 325 -11.11 11.47 -8.20
N GLY A 326 -11.87 10.56 -7.59
CA GLY A 326 -12.12 10.57 -6.15
C GLY A 326 -10.84 10.55 -5.33
N GLU A 327 -9.88 9.71 -5.69
CA GLU A 327 -8.58 9.60 -5.04
C GLU A 327 -7.77 10.91 -5.14
N MET A 328 -7.69 11.50 -6.35
CA MET A 328 -6.98 12.77 -6.55
C MET A 328 -7.58 13.94 -5.75
N VAL A 329 -8.88 13.87 -5.44
CA VAL A 329 -9.57 14.89 -4.64
C VAL A 329 -9.41 14.65 -3.14
N VAL A 330 -9.42 13.38 -2.67
CA VAL A 330 -9.42 13.05 -1.22
C VAL A 330 -8.02 13.03 -0.61
N VAL A 331 -6.98 12.66 -1.37
CA VAL A 331 -5.63 12.44 -0.82
C VAL A 331 -5.00 13.73 -0.27
N PRO A 332 -4.97 14.87 -0.99
CA PRO A 332 -4.35 16.09 -0.45
C PRO A 332 -5.01 16.60 0.84
N PRO A 333 -6.36 16.73 0.94
CA PRO A 333 -6.98 17.18 2.19
C PRO A 333 -6.79 16.19 3.34
N SER A 334 -6.72 14.88 3.07
CA SER A 334 -6.43 13.87 4.11
C SER A 334 -5.04 14.07 4.72
N GLN A 335 -4.03 14.34 3.90
CA GLN A 335 -2.66 14.61 4.35
C GLN A 335 -2.57 15.92 5.14
N THR A 336 -3.25 16.98 4.68
CA THR A 336 -3.32 18.26 5.40
C THR A 336 -3.97 18.07 6.77
N LEU A 337 -5.14 17.43 6.81
CA LEU A 337 -5.85 17.17 8.06
C LEU A 337 -5.01 16.34 9.04
N ARG A 338 -4.27 15.34 8.53
CA ARG A 338 -3.35 14.56 9.34
C ARG A 338 -2.31 15.44 10.02
N ALA A 339 -1.68 16.35 9.28
CA ALA A 339 -0.68 17.25 9.82
C ALA A 339 -1.28 18.21 10.86
N ASP A 340 -2.47 18.75 10.61
CA ASP A 340 -3.17 19.69 11.48
C ASP A 340 -3.63 19.05 12.80
N LEU A 341 -3.81 17.73 12.83
CA LEU A 341 -4.27 17.01 14.03
C LEU A 341 -3.12 16.55 14.94
N MET A 342 -1.87 16.56 14.46
CA MET A 342 -0.72 16.12 15.24
C MET A 342 -0.23 17.22 16.19
N ASP A 343 -0.01 16.88 17.47
CA ASP A 343 0.70 17.74 18.42
C ASP A 343 2.17 17.88 17.98
N PRO A 344 2.66 19.11 17.69
CA PRO A 344 4.04 19.35 17.31
C PRO A 344 5.07 18.81 18.32
N ALA A 345 4.71 18.74 19.59
CA ALA A 345 5.58 18.20 20.63
C ALA A 345 5.65 16.67 20.66
N LYS A 346 4.71 15.97 19.97
CA LYS A 346 4.55 14.51 20.01
C LYS A 346 4.41 13.88 18.60
N ILE A 347 4.91 14.52 17.56
CA ILE A 347 4.77 14.07 16.16
C ILE A 347 5.14 12.60 15.99
N GLY A 348 6.22 12.14 16.63
CA GLY A 348 6.66 10.74 16.54
C GLY A 348 5.61 9.75 17.05
N THR A 349 4.95 10.06 18.17
CA THR A 349 3.91 9.20 18.77
C THR A 349 2.65 9.14 17.89
N TYR A 350 2.22 10.31 17.36
CA TYR A 350 1.08 10.39 16.44
C TYR A 350 1.37 9.66 15.11
N SER A 351 2.56 9.84 14.56
CA SER A 351 2.98 9.13 13.33
C SER A 351 3.07 7.63 13.55
N GLY A 352 3.56 7.20 14.72
CA GLY A 352 3.59 5.79 15.11
C GLY A 352 2.19 5.18 15.19
N ALA A 353 1.22 5.86 15.82
CA ALA A 353 -0.17 5.40 15.85
C ALA A 353 -0.77 5.33 14.43
N PHE A 354 -0.46 6.30 13.56
CA PHE A 354 -0.90 6.28 12.16
C PHE A 354 -0.32 5.10 11.37
N SER A 355 0.88 4.64 11.67
CA SER A 355 1.51 3.51 10.98
C SER A 355 0.73 2.20 11.13
N ALA A 356 -0.09 2.07 12.19
CA ALA A 356 -0.96 0.93 12.40
C ALA A 356 -2.24 0.95 11.53
N VAL A 357 -2.58 2.08 10.92
CA VAL A 357 -3.82 2.25 10.12
C VAL A 357 -3.85 1.31 8.93
N TYR A 358 -2.78 1.29 8.13
CA TYR A 358 -2.75 0.47 6.91
C TYR A 358 -2.83 -1.05 7.22
N PRO A 359 -2.04 -1.60 8.15
CA PRO A 359 -2.17 -2.99 8.55
C PRO A 359 -3.57 -3.34 9.08
N LEU A 360 -4.15 -2.49 9.93
CA LEU A 360 -5.49 -2.71 10.47
C LEU A 360 -6.55 -2.69 9.35
N ALA A 361 -6.49 -1.71 8.46
CA ALA A 361 -7.37 -1.65 7.30
C ALA A 361 -7.23 -2.88 6.39
N SER A 362 -6.01 -3.41 6.22
CA SER A 362 -5.76 -4.61 5.41
C SER A 362 -6.32 -5.88 6.08
N VAL A 363 -6.18 -6.03 7.40
CA VAL A 363 -6.79 -7.14 8.15
C VAL A 363 -8.31 -7.12 8.00
N LEU A 364 -8.92 -5.95 8.19
CA LEU A 364 -10.37 -5.79 8.07
C LEU A 364 -10.85 -5.97 6.63
N ALA A 365 -10.07 -5.52 5.63
CA ALA A 365 -10.34 -5.77 4.21
C ALA A 365 -10.27 -7.28 3.88
N GLY A 366 -9.33 -8.02 4.47
CA GLY A 366 -9.28 -9.48 4.36
C GLY A 366 -10.55 -10.15 4.91
N ALA A 367 -11.06 -9.67 6.06
CA ALA A 367 -12.31 -10.18 6.63
C ALA A 367 -13.52 -9.94 5.71
N THR A 368 -13.56 -8.82 4.94
CA THR A 368 -14.64 -8.58 3.97
C THR A 368 -14.60 -9.58 2.81
N VAL A 369 -13.44 -10.10 2.42
CA VAL A 369 -13.34 -11.15 1.40
C VAL A 369 -14.02 -12.45 1.88
N THR A 370 -13.81 -12.85 3.13
CA THR A 370 -14.54 -13.98 3.70
C THR A 370 -16.05 -13.70 3.78
N LEU A 371 -16.42 -12.49 4.23
CA LEU A 371 -17.82 -12.07 4.35
C LEU A 371 -18.53 -12.07 2.99
N SER A 372 -17.82 -11.80 1.89
CA SER A 372 -18.39 -11.73 0.53
C SER A 372 -19.07 -13.03 0.12
N THR A 373 -18.65 -14.18 0.66
CA THR A 373 -19.28 -15.49 0.40
C THR A 373 -20.71 -15.57 0.93
N ALA A 374 -21.05 -14.79 1.95
CA ALA A 374 -22.38 -14.75 2.56
C ALA A 374 -23.27 -13.65 1.97
N ILE A 375 -22.70 -12.47 1.63
CA ILE A 375 -23.48 -11.31 1.21
C ILE A 375 -23.47 -11.08 -0.31
N GLY A 376 -22.60 -11.74 -1.04
CA GLY A 376 -22.48 -11.62 -2.50
C GLY A 376 -22.03 -10.23 -2.98
N GLN A 377 -22.00 -10.04 -4.30
CA GLN A 377 -21.50 -8.80 -4.92
C GLN A 377 -22.33 -7.54 -4.55
N TYR A 378 -23.65 -7.65 -4.48
CA TYR A 378 -24.53 -6.53 -4.10
C TYR A 378 -24.37 -6.15 -2.62
N GLY A 379 -24.24 -7.16 -1.75
CA GLY A 379 -23.95 -6.93 -0.34
C GLY A 379 -22.59 -6.26 -0.14
N MET A 380 -21.57 -6.62 -0.92
CA MET A 380 -20.26 -5.98 -0.90
C MET A 380 -20.32 -4.52 -1.38
N ALA A 381 -21.08 -4.23 -2.44
CA ALA A 381 -21.28 -2.85 -2.90
C ALA A 381 -21.92 -1.98 -1.81
N ILE A 382 -22.98 -2.49 -1.16
CA ILE A 382 -23.63 -1.81 -0.02
C ILE A 382 -22.62 -1.63 1.14
N LEU A 383 -21.85 -2.66 1.48
CA LEU A 383 -20.83 -2.59 2.53
C LEU A 383 -19.82 -1.47 2.23
N PHE A 384 -19.34 -1.35 0.98
CA PHE A 384 -18.39 -0.29 0.62
C PHE A 384 -19.03 1.10 0.77
N LEU A 385 -20.27 1.28 0.33
CA LEU A 385 -21.00 2.54 0.52
C LEU A 385 -21.16 2.88 2.01
N LEU A 386 -21.45 1.90 2.85
CA LEU A 386 -21.53 2.09 4.31
C LEU A 386 -20.17 2.46 4.90
N LEU A 387 -19.09 1.75 4.55
CA LEU A 387 -17.74 2.03 5.03
C LEU A 387 -17.27 3.43 4.61
N GLY A 388 -17.47 3.80 3.35
CA GLY A 388 -17.16 5.14 2.86
C GLY A 388 -18.01 6.23 3.52
N GLY A 389 -19.31 5.99 3.70
CA GLY A 389 -20.22 6.88 4.43
C GLY A 389 -19.79 7.08 5.88
N CYS A 390 -19.46 5.99 6.59
CA CYS A 390 -18.95 6.05 7.96
C CYS A 390 -17.58 6.76 8.03
N SER A 391 -16.70 6.54 7.04
CA SER A 391 -15.43 7.28 6.94
C SER A 391 -15.67 8.79 6.81
N ILE A 392 -16.56 9.19 5.90
CA ILE A 392 -16.95 10.59 5.74
C ILE A 392 -17.53 11.13 7.05
N ALA A 393 -18.47 10.41 7.68
CA ALA A 393 -19.09 10.84 8.93
C ALA A 393 -18.06 11.04 10.06
N ALA A 394 -17.11 10.10 10.20
CA ALA A 394 -16.04 10.19 11.21
C ALA A 394 -15.16 11.42 10.99
N VAL A 395 -14.71 11.67 9.75
CA VAL A 395 -13.89 12.86 9.45
C VAL A 395 -14.69 14.15 9.58
N MET A 396 -15.97 14.16 9.18
CA MET A 396 -16.85 15.33 9.41
C MET A 396 -17.04 15.63 10.89
N HIS A 397 -17.13 14.59 11.73
CA HIS A 397 -17.20 14.75 13.18
C HIS A 397 -15.92 15.42 13.71
N VAL A 398 -14.74 14.97 13.30
CA VAL A 398 -13.45 15.59 13.65
C VAL A 398 -13.42 17.08 13.30
N LEU A 399 -13.92 17.45 12.13
CA LEU A 399 -13.96 18.84 11.66
C LEU A 399 -14.99 19.72 12.41
N ASN A 400 -15.90 19.12 13.17
CA ASN A 400 -16.86 19.81 14.06
C ASN A 400 -16.34 19.98 15.48
N LEU A 401 -15.35 19.19 15.91
CA LEU A 401 -14.77 19.30 17.24
C LEU A 401 -13.92 20.56 17.38
N PRO A 402 -13.87 21.17 18.60
CA PRO A 402 -13.03 22.34 18.82
C PRO A 402 -11.57 22.06 18.50
N LYS A 403 -10.89 23.05 17.90
CA LYS A 403 -9.45 22.93 17.60
C LYS A 403 -8.66 22.74 18.89
N ALA A 404 -7.63 21.92 18.86
CA ALA A 404 -6.74 21.72 19.99
C ALA A 404 -5.98 23.04 20.33
N ALA A 405 -5.53 23.18 21.57
CA ALA A 405 -4.90 24.42 22.06
C ALA A 405 -3.65 24.83 21.27
N TRP A 406 -2.88 23.85 20.74
CA TRP A 406 -1.71 24.15 19.88
C TRP A 406 -2.08 24.65 18.48
N ASN A 407 -3.31 24.41 18.00
CA ASN A 407 -3.84 24.88 16.71
C ASN A 407 -4.58 26.24 16.82
N GLN A 408 -4.66 26.80 18.04
CA GLN A 408 -5.31 28.09 18.28
C GLN A 408 -4.32 29.26 18.20
N LYS A 409 -3.02 29.00 17.96
CA LYS A 409 -1.96 30.03 18.02
C LYS A 409 -1.60 30.67 16.68
N ASP A 410 -2.36 30.51 15.61
CA ASP A 410 -2.23 31.36 14.41
C ASP A 410 -3.50 32.18 14.20
N PRO A 411 -3.53 33.43 14.68
CA PRO A 411 -4.26 34.48 14.00
C PRO A 411 -3.26 35.13 13.04
N ASP A 412 -3.35 34.78 11.71
CA ASP A 412 -3.05 35.68 10.58
C ASP A 412 -2.77 34.88 9.30
#